data_040da6923cdc9451eca589bbfc8ecd6d
#
_entry.id   040da6923cdc9451eca589bbfc8ecd6d
#
_cell.length_a   1.000
_cell.length_b   1.000
_cell.length_c   1.000
_cell.angle_alpha   90.00
_cell.angle_beta   90.00
_cell.angle_gamma   90.00
#
_symmetry.space_group_name_H-M   'P 1'
#
loop_
_entity.id
_entity.type
_entity.pdbx_description
1 polymer ?
#
loop_
_entity_poly.entity_id
_entity_poly.type
_entity_poly.pdbx_seq_one_letter_code
_entity_poly.pdbx_strand_id
1 'polypeptide(L)'
;MASSFEYGLNAAAKEFDGMNKYLRITDIDDLSRSFRDDDLTSPDTDLSTASNYQLREGEIVFARTGASVGKSFIYRESDGLVYFAGFLIRAKIKPEYDSEFVFQNTLGTPYEKYIQITSQRSGQPGVNAQEYAEYAFLVPDYAEQKKIGSFLRQIDNLITLHQREHILY
;
A
#
# COMPACT_ATOMS: atom_id res chain seq x y z
N MET A 1 5.22 5.56 -14.33
CA MET A 1 5.94 4.57 -13.50
C MET A 1 5.15 3.28 -13.28
N ALA A 2 3.87 3.31 -12.97
CA ALA A 2 3.05 2.11 -12.93
C ALA A 2 2.60 1.66 -14.33
N SER A 3 2.40 0.36 -14.53
CA SER A 3 1.84 -0.23 -15.75
C SER A 3 0.31 -0.30 -15.69
N SER A 4 -0.26 -0.42 -14.49
CA SER A 4 -1.70 -0.47 -14.24
C SER A 4 -2.06 0.02 -12.86
N PHE A 5 -3.32 0.48 -12.73
CA PHE A 5 -3.99 0.75 -11.47
C PHE A 5 -5.29 -0.05 -11.43
N GLU A 6 -5.42 -0.94 -10.45
CA GLU A 6 -6.50 -1.92 -10.39
C GLU A 6 -7.23 -1.86 -9.05
N TYR A 7 -8.55 -1.92 -9.08
CA TYR A 7 -9.37 -1.99 -7.86
C TYR A 7 -9.28 -3.35 -7.20
N GLY A 8 -9.39 -3.39 -5.87
CA GLY A 8 -9.32 -4.61 -5.09
C GLY A 8 -10.59 -5.45 -5.13
N LEU A 9 -10.52 -6.58 -4.45
CA LEU A 9 -11.57 -7.57 -4.34
C LEU A 9 -12.78 -7.02 -3.56
N ASN A 10 -13.95 -7.07 -4.17
CA ASN A 10 -15.20 -6.71 -3.51
C ASN A 10 -15.80 -7.93 -2.82
N ALA A 11 -15.28 -8.26 -1.64
CA ALA A 11 -15.78 -9.36 -0.81
C ALA A 11 -15.92 -8.90 0.65
N ALA A 12 -16.75 -9.57 1.43
CA ALA A 12 -16.78 -9.40 2.88
C ALA A 12 -15.51 -9.98 3.51
N ALA A 13 -15.16 -9.50 4.70
CA ALA A 13 -14.14 -10.13 5.52
C ALA A 13 -14.78 -11.21 6.39
N LYS A 14 -14.07 -12.33 6.57
CA LYS A 14 -14.39 -13.39 7.53
C LYS A 14 -13.23 -13.67 8.45
N GLU A 15 -13.43 -14.51 9.45
CA GLU A 15 -12.37 -14.98 10.35
C GLU A 15 -11.18 -15.51 9.56
N PHE A 16 -9.97 -15.22 10.05
CA PHE A 16 -8.73 -15.62 9.40
C PHE A 16 -8.62 -17.15 9.31
N ASP A 17 -8.44 -17.65 8.11
CA ASP A 17 -8.35 -19.09 7.82
C ASP A 17 -6.98 -19.71 8.08
N GLY A 18 -6.02 -18.91 8.60
CA GLY A 18 -4.65 -19.34 8.87
C GLY A 18 -3.68 -19.18 7.70
N MET A 19 -4.14 -18.79 6.52
CA MET A 19 -3.30 -18.66 5.33
C MET A 19 -3.58 -17.41 4.50
N ASN A 20 -4.83 -17.16 4.14
CA ASN A 20 -5.23 -16.14 3.17
C ASN A 20 -5.58 -14.84 3.88
N LYS A 21 -4.64 -13.91 3.94
CA LYS A 21 -4.84 -12.59 4.57
C LYS A 21 -5.63 -11.66 3.65
N TYR A 22 -6.51 -10.85 4.23
CA TYR A 22 -7.30 -9.85 3.52
C TYR A 22 -6.91 -8.45 3.97
N LEU A 23 -6.21 -7.71 3.14
CA LEU A 23 -5.75 -6.36 3.44
C LEU A 23 -6.88 -5.36 3.21
N ARG A 24 -7.37 -4.75 4.29
CA ARG A 24 -8.33 -3.64 4.29
C ARG A 24 -7.61 -2.33 4.58
N ILE A 25 -8.26 -1.19 4.40
CA ILE A 25 -7.69 0.13 4.75
C ILE A 25 -7.28 0.20 6.23
N THR A 26 -8.07 -0.41 7.12
CA THR A 26 -7.85 -0.44 8.57
C THR A 26 -6.66 -1.27 9.00
N ASP A 27 -6.21 -2.17 8.14
CA ASP A 27 -5.10 -3.09 8.44
C ASP A 27 -3.73 -2.51 8.07
N ILE A 28 -3.72 -1.31 7.47
CA ILE A 28 -2.49 -0.56 7.20
C ILE A 28 -2.21 0.37 8.37
N ASP A 29 -1.11 0.16 9.07
CA ASP A 29 -0.70 1.01 10.18
C ASP A 29 -0.45 2.46 9.74
N ASP A 30 -0.88 3.42 10.56
CA ASP A 30 -0.83 4.83 10.20
C ASP A 30 0.58 5.42 10.16
N LEU A 31 1.48 4.92 11.00
CA LEU A 31 2.85 5.42 11.14
C LEU A 31 3.84 4.64 10.29
N SER A 32 3.88 3.32 10.50
CA SER A 32 4.85 2.45 9.83
C SER A 32 4.46 2.06 8.41
N ARG A 33 3.19 2.26 8.03
CA ARG A 33 2.64 1.79 6.76
C ARG A 33 2.80 0.28 6.53
N SER A 34 2.99 -0.48 7.60
CA SER A 34 3.07 -1.93 7.56
C SER A 34 1.68 -2.58 7.67
N PHE A 35 1.59 -3.84 7.29
CA PHE A 35 0.40 -4.65 7.52
C PHE A 35 0.31 -5.02 9.01
N ARG A 36 -0.81 -4.69 9.64
CA ARG A 36 -1.13 -5.05 11.03
C ARG A 36 -1.53 -6.52 11.09
N ASP A 37 -0.98 -7.25 12.05
CA ASP A 37 -1.24 -8.68 12.26
C ASP A 37 -2.07 -8.99 13.52
N ASP A 38 -2.56 -7.95 14.20
CA ASP A 38 -3.31 -8.05 15.45
C ASP A 38 -4.82 -8.40 15.25
N ASP A 39 -5.37 -8.22 14.04
CA ASP A 39 -6.76 -8.52 13.70
C ASP A 39 -6.89 -9.04 12.26
N LEU A 40 -6.18 -10.13 11.96
CA LEU A 40 -6.18 -10.72 10.62
C LEU A 40 -7.55 -11.25 10.22
N THR A 41 -7.90 -11.02 8.97
CA THR A 41 -9.11 -11.56 8.34
C THR A 41 -8.78 -12.24 7.02
N SER A 42 -9.70 -13.05 6.52
CA SER A 42 -9.66 -13.65 5.17
C SER A 42 -10.82 -13.12 4.30
N PRO A 43 -10.67 -13.08 2.98
CA PRO A 43 -11.78 -12.72 2.12
C PRO A 43 -12.85 -13.83 2.10
N ASP A 44 -14.12 -13.44 2.24
CA ASP A 44 -15.25 -14.36 2.18
C ASP A 44 -15.73 -14.52 0.74
N THR A 45 -14.99 -15.31 -0.03
CA THR A 45 -15.28 -15.59 -1.44
C THR A 45 -14.56 -16.86 -1.90
N ASP A 46 -14.90 -17.34 -3.09
CA ASP A 46 -14.16 -18.42 -3.77
C ASP A 46 -12.80 -17.89 -4.27
N LEU A 47 -11.74 -18.25 -3.56
CA LEU A 47 -10.37 -17.81 -3.87
C LEU A 47 -9.82 -18.43 -5.17
N SER A 48 -10.41 -19.50 -5.68
CA SER A 48 -10.00 -20.09 -6.97
C SER A 48 -10.19 -19.10 -8.14
N THR A 49 -11.13 -18.17 -7.99
CA THR A 49 -11.41 -17.11 -8.98
C THR A 49 -10.79 -15.77 -8.65
N ALA A 50 -10.16 -15.64 -7.48
CA ALA A 50 -9.67 -14.39 -6.93
C ALA A 50 -8.16 -14.17 -7.07
N SER A 51 -7.45 -15.01 -7.83
CA SER A 51 -5.99 -14.96 -7.98
C SER A 51 -5.46 -13.59 -8.46
N ASN A 52 -6.26 -12.85 -9.23
CA ASN A 52 -5.93 -11.51 -9.71
C ASN A 52 -5.85 -10.46 -8.59
N TYR A 53 -6.46 -10.74 -7.44
CA TYR A 53 -6.46 -9.83 -6.28
C TYR A 53 -5.38 -10.16 -5.26
N GLN A 54 -4.56 -11.18 -5.53
CA GLN A 54 -3.40 -11.51 -4.73
C GLN A 54 -2.27 -10.53 -5.02
N LEU A 55 -1.65 -9.99 -3.96
CA LEU A 55 -0.51 -9.08 -4.08
C LEU A 55 0.78 -9.85 -4.39
N ARG A 56 1.68 -9.18 -5.08
CA ARG A 56 3.01 -9.65 -5.44
C ARG A 56 4.08 -8.65 -5.01
N GLU A 57 5.32 -9.14 -4.83
CA GLU A 57 6.46 -8.33 -4.39
C GLU A 57 6.56 -6.99 -5.13
N GLY A 58 6.65 -5.91 -4.36
CA GLY A 58 6.81 -4.55 -4.86
C GLY A 58 5.53 -3.90 -5.40
N GLU A 59 4.37 -4.57 -5.37
CA GLU A 59 3.09 -3.92 -5.68
C GLU A 59 2.71 -2.96 -4.56
N ILE A 60 2.23 -1.77 -4.93
CA ILE A 60 1.82 -0.72 -3.98
C ILE A 60 0.30 -0.60 -4.01
N VAL A 61 -0.34 -0.56 -2.85
CA VAL A 61 -1.77 -0.30 -2.75
C VAL A 61 -2.03 1.03 -2.07
N PHE A 62 -3.15 1.66 -2.46
CA PHE A 62 -3.58 2.98 -2.00
C PHE A 62 -5.01 2.93 -1.50
N ALA A 63 -5.27 3.54 -0.35
CA ALA A 63 -6.62 3.75 0.14
C ALA A 63 -7.35 4.81 -0.69
N ARG A 64 -8.52 4.44 -1.25
CA ARG A 64 -9.24 5.29 -2.21
C ARG A 64 -10.29 6.21 -1.60
N THR A 65 -10.71 6.00 -0.35
CA THR A 65 -11.86 6.71 0.25
C THR A 65 -11.68 7.00 1.73
N GLY A 66 -12.46 7.96 2.22
CA GLY A 66 -12.60 8.28 3.63
C GLY A 66 -11.40 9.01 4.24
N ALA A 67 -11.32 8.98 5.57
CA ALA A 67 -10.26 9.66 6.32
C ALA A 67 -8.85 9.13 6.01
N SER A 68 -8.74 7.91 5.51
CA SER A 68 -7.46 7.27 5.16
C SER A 68 -7.10 7.42 3.69
N VAL A 69 -7.84 8.23 2.90
CA VAL A 69 -7.54 8.44 1.48
C VAL A 69 -6.08 8.83 1.28
N GLY A 70 -5.42 8.20 0.32
CA GLY A 70 -4.00 8.40 0.06
C GLY A 70 -3.05 7.54 0.90
N LYS A 71 -3.50 6.87 1.97
CA LYS A 71 -2.66 5.93 2.71
C LYS A 71 -2.15 4.84 1.77
N SER A 72 -0.84 4.62 1.76
CA SER A 72 -0.18 3.64 0.90
C SER A 72 0.44 2.50 1.70
N PHE A 73 0.59 1.35 1.06
CA PHE A 73 1.28 0.16 1.56
C PHE A 73 2.02 -0.50 0.42
N ILE A 74 3.24 -0.94 0.64
CA ILE A 74 4.00 -1.77 -0.30
C ILE A 74 4.02 -3.22 0.17
N TYR A 75 3.57 -4.13 -0.68
CA TYR A 75 3.59 -5.56 -0.38
C TYR A 75 4.99 -6.14 -0.49
N ARG A 76 5.33 -7.00 0.48
CA ARG A 76 6.55 -7.80 0.52
C ARG A 76 6.22 -9.27 0.72
N GLU A 77 7.01 -10.17 0.17
CA GLU A 77 6.81 -11.63 0.34
C GLU A 77 6.76 -12.05 1.82
N SER A 78 7.44 -11.31 2.71
CA SER A 78 7.36 -11.52 4.16
C SER A 78 5.95 -11.31 4.76
N ASP A 79 5.05 -10.60 4.06
CA ASP A 79 3.67 -10.38 4.51
C ASP A 79 2.81 -11.64 4.32
N GLY A 80 3.30 -12.63 3.55
CA GLY A 80 2.61 -13.88 3.26
C GLY A 80 1.57 -13.73 2.14
N LEU A 81 0.60 -14.61 2.10
CA LEU A 81 -0.43 -14.64 1.06
C LEU A 81 -1.50 -13.57 1.33
N VAL A 82 -1.47 -12.46 0.60
CA VAL A 82 -2.33 -11.28 0.84
C VAL A 82 -3.21 -10.97 -0.38
N TYR A 83 -4.52 -10.85 -0.14
CA TYR A 83 -5.51 -10.32 -1.07
C TYR A 83 -5.89 -8.90 -0.65
N PHE A 84 -6.04 -7.96 -1.58
CA PHE A 84 -6.39 -6.58 -1.25
C PHE A 84 -7.86 -6.28 -1.51
N ALA A 85 -8.48 -5.54 -0.58
CA ALA A 85 -9.91 -5.26 -0.56
C ALA A 85 -10.33 -4.14 -1.52
N GLY A 86 -11.60 -4.07 -1.88
CA GLY A 86 -12.18 -3.19 -2.88
C GLY A 86 -12.08 -1.68 -2.60
N PHE A 87 -11.76 -1.27 -1.36
CA PHE A 87 -11.45 0.11 -1.03
C PHE A 87 -9.97 0.48 -1.20
N LEU A 88 -9.17 -0.45 -1.73
CA LEU A 88 -7.79 -0.24 -2.12
C LEU A 88 -7.65 -0.26 -3.65
N ILE A 89 -6.65 0.46 -4.14
CA ILE A 89 -6.25 0.47 -5.55
C ILE A 89 -4.79 0.02 -5.60
N ARG A 90 -4.50 -1.03 -6.37
CA ARG A 90 -3.15 -1.55 -6.59
C ARG A 90 -2.48 -0.86 -7.76
N ALA A 91 -1.24 -0.40 -7.59
CA ALA A 91 -0.33 -0.01 -8.66
C ALA A 91 0.71 -1.10 -8.89
N LYS A 92 0.84 -1.56 -10.12
CA LYS A 92 1.92 -2.45 -10.57
C LYS A 92 3.07 -1.60 -11.10
N ILE A 93 4.20 -1.59 -10.41
CA ILE A 93 5.36 -0.80 -10.79
C ILE A 93 6.08 -1.48 -11.95
N LYS A 94 6.44 -0.70 -12.97
CA LYS A 94 7.20 -1.22 -14.12
C LYS A 94 8.63 -1.56 -13.72
N PRO A 95 9.26 -2.58 -14.34
CA PRO A 95 10.57 -3.09 -13.93
C PRO A 95 11.73 -2.08 -14.08
N GLU A 96 11.55 -1.03 -14.88
CA GLU A 96 12.52 0.06 -15.02
C GLU A 96 12.49 1.07 -13.85
N TYR A 97 11.60 0.88 -12.87
CA TYR A 97 11.52 1.70 -11.65
C TYR A 97 11.66 0.83 -10.41
N ASP A 98 12.34 1.36 -9.40
CA ASP A 98 12.46 0.69 -8.10
C ASP A 98 11.18 0.94 -7.28
N SER A 99 10.49 -0.14 -6.91
CA SER A 99 9.20 -0.05 -6.20
C SER A 99 9.32 0.53 -4.80
N GLU A 100 10.44 0.28 -4.11
CA GLU A 100 10.69 0.87 -2.80
C GLU A 100 10.88 2.39 -2.93
N PHE A 101 11.65 2.86 -3.92
CA PHE A 101 11.80 4.29 -4.21
C PHE A 101 10.45 4.95 -4.52
N VAL A 102 9.61 4.30 -5.35
CA VAL A 102 8.27 4.80 -5.67
C VAL A 102 7.40 4.87 -4.42
N PHE A 103 7.41 3.84 -3.59
CA PHE A 103 6.68 3.81 -2.32
C PHE A 103 7.11 4.93 -1.39
N GLN A 104 8.40 5.14 -1.20
CA GLN A 104 8.94 6.20 -0.33
C GLN A 104 8.49 7.61 -0.78
N ASN A 105 8.32 7.84 -2.08
CA ASN A 105 7.75 9.10 -2.57
C ASN A 105 6.28 9.31 -2.14
N THR A 106 5.54 8.24 -1.86
CA THR A 106 4.15 8.32 -1.36
C THR A 106 4.07 8.66 0.13
N LEU A 107 5.19 8.72 0.83
CA LEU A 107 5.28 9.11 2.24
C LEU A 107 5.68 10.59 2.42
N GLY A 108 5.99 11.28 1.32
CA GLY A 108 6.49 12.65 1.34
C GLY A 108 5.41 13.72 1.20
N THR A 109 5.72 14.93 1.68
CA THR A 109 4.83 16.10 1.62
C THR A 109 4.30 16.43 0.21
N PRO A 110 5.04 16.27 -0.90
CA PRO A 110 4.49 16.52 -2.24
C PRO A 110 3.30 15.61 -2.56
N TYR A 111 3.38 14.34 -2.20
CA TYR A 111 2.28 13.39 -2.37
C TYR A 111 1.10 13.72 -1.46
N GLU A 112 1.33 14.03 -0.19
CA GLU A 112 0.28 14.43 0.74
C GLU A 112 -0.51 15.64 0.22
N LYS A 113 0.18 16.67 -0.29
CA LYS A 113 -0.45 17.84 -0.91
C LYS A 113 -1.27 17.46 -2.15
N TYR A 114 -0.74 16.58 -3.00
CA TYR A 114 -1.46 16.09 -4.16
C TYR A 114 -2.77 15.40 -3.75
N ILE A 115 -2.71 14.48 -2.79
CA ILE A 115 -3.89 13.78 -2.27
C ILE A 115 -4.88 14.75 -1.64
N GLN A 116 -4.41 15.70 -0.85
CA GLN A 116 -5.26 16.71 -0.21
C GLN A 116 -6.06 17.52 -1.23
N ILE A 117 -5.44 17.93 -2.33
CA ILE A 117 -6.10 18.70 -3.38
C ILE A 117 -7.03 17.81 -4.19
N THR A 118 -6.57 16.63 -4.62
CA THR A 118 -7.29 15.74 -5.53
C THR A 118 -8.51 15.10 -4.87
N SER A 119 -8.42 14.80 -3.57
CA SER A 119 -9.50 14.14 -2.82
C SER A 119 -10.65 15.05 -2.43
N GLN A 120 -10.54 16.38 -2.61
CA GLN A 120 -11.58 17.34 -2.26
C GLN A 120 -12.80 17.15 -3.16
N ARG A 121 -13.89 16.66 -2.56
CA ARG A 121 -15.19 16.43 -3.21
C ARG A 121 -16.30 16.91 -2.29
N SER A 122 -17.47 17.23 -2.87
CA SER A 122 -18.68 17.48 -2.10
C SER A 122 -19.17 16.14 -1.49
N GLY A 123 -18.82 15.85 -0.27
CA GLY A 123 -19.15 14.59 0.40
C GLY A 123 -17.91 13.89 0.95
N GLN A 124 -17.84 12.57 0.80
CA GLN A 124 -16.72 11.79 1.30
C GLN A 124 -15.47 11.99 0.43
N PRO A 125 -14.28 12.29 1.02
CA PRO A 125 -13.03 12.36 0.28
C PRO A 125 -12.74 11.07 -0.49
N GLY A 126 -12.19 11.21 -1.70
CA GLY A 126 -11.89 10.05 -2.54
C GLY A 126 -10.90 10.37 -3.66
N VAL A 127 -10.10 9.36 -4.03
CA VAL A 127 -9.19 9.39 -5.18
C VAL A 127 -9.38 8.09 -5.96
N ASN A 128 -9.62 8.21 -7.26
CA ASN A 128 -9.82 7.05 -8.14
C ASN A 128 -8.50 6.60 -8.80
N ALA A 129 -8.55 5.49 -9.54
CA ALA A 129 -7.38 4.89 -10.16
C ALA A 129 -6.69 5.83 -11.17
N GLN A 130 -7.45 6.60 -11.95
CA GLN A 130 -6.89 7.54 -12.91
C GLN A 130 -6.20 8.72 -12.20
N GLU A 131 -6.80 9.25 -11.15
CA GLU A 131 -6.22 10.32 -10.34
C GLU A 131 -4.91 9.86 -9.67
N TYR A 132 -4.83 8.60 -9.18
CA TYR A 132 -3.55 8.05 -8.70
C TYR A 132 -2.51 7.94 -9.83
N ALA A 133 -2.92 7.58 -11.04
CA ALA A 133 -2.03 7.48 -12.19
C ALA A 133 -1.47 8.85 -12.65
N GLU A 134 -2.17 9.94 -12.37
CA GLU A 134 -1.77 11.31 -12.73
C GLU A 134 -0.73 11.91 -11.77
N TYR A 135 -0.50 11.30 -10.61
CA TYR A 135 0.55 11.76 -9.70
C TYR A 135 1.92 11.63 -10.35
N ALA A 136 2.63 12.75 -10.47
CA ALA A 136 3.92 12.84 -11.12
C ALA A 136 5.00 13.42 -10.18
N PHE A 137 6.18 12.83 -10.21
CA PHE A 137 7.36 13.33 -9.50
C PHE A 137 8.63 13.03 -10.31
N LEU A 138 9.72 13.72 -9.99
CA LEU A 138 11.00 13.52 -10.65
C LEU A 138 11.65 12.23 -10.17
N VAL A 139 12.24 11.48 -11.12
CA VAL A 139 12.95 10.23 -10.83
C VAL A 139 14.39 10.31 -11.32
N PRO A 140 15.37 9.90 -10.52
CA PRO A 140 16.75 9.72 -10.97
C PRO A 140 16.89 8.44 -11.80
N ASP A 141 18.11 8.11 -12.20
CA ASP A 141 18.36 6.83 -12.82
C ASP A 141 18.05 5.64 -11.89
N TYR A 142 17.86 4.45 -12.47
CA TYR A 142 17.44 3.26 -11.73
C TYR A 142 18.42 2.86 -10.61
N ALA A 143 19.72 3.01 -10.84
CA ALA A 143 20.72 2.65 -9.84
C ALA A 143 20.65 3.57 -8.61
N GLU A 144 20.36 4.85 -8.83
CA GLU A 144 20.16 5.82 -7.76
C GLU A 144 18.83 5.59 -7.04
N GLN A 145 17.73 5.29 -7.78
CA GLN A 145 16.45 4.89 -7.17
C GLN A 145 16.64 3.73 -6.18
N LYS A 146 17.34 2.68 -6.57
CA LYS A 146 17.63 1.52 -5.71
C LYS A 146 18.40 1.89 -4.44
N LYS A 147 19.40 2.77 -4.56
CA LYS A 147 20.18 3.22 -3.41
C LYS A 147 19.31 4.01 -2.43
N ILE A 148 18.53 4.96 -2.94
CA ILE A 148 17.65 5.80 -2.13
C ILE A 148 16.56 4.93 -1.46
N GLY A 149 15.85 4.09 -2.22
CA GLY A 149 14.81 3.21 -1.71
C GLY A 149 15.32 2.27 -0.63
N SER A 150 16.45 1.59 -0.90
CA SER A 150 17.08 0.70 0.08
C SER A 150 17.52 1.42 1.36
N PHE A 151 18.09 2.61 1.23
CA PHE A 151 18.53 3.41 2.39
C PHE A 151 17.36 3.84 3.26
N LEU A 152 16.29 4.38 2.66
CA LEU A 152 15.10 4.82 3.40
C LEU A 152 14.39 3.63 4.07
N ARG A 153 14.28 2.49 3.37
CA ARG A 153 13.74 1.25 3.97
C ARG A 153 14.54 0.79 5.20
N GLN A 154 15.87 0.92 5.17
CA GLN A 154 16.69 0.57 6.34
C GLN A 154 16.39 1.50 7.51
N ILE A 155 16.21 2.80 7.28
CA ILE A 155 15.81 3.76 8.31
C ILE A 155 14.43 3.38 8.89
N ASP A 156 13.43 3.09 8.06
CA ASP A 156 12.09 2.68 8.51
C ASP A 156 12.15 1.44 9.40
N ASN A 157 12.96 0.45 9.01
CA ASN A 157 13.16 -0.76 9.80
C ASN A 157 13.80 -0.45 11.18
N LEU A 158 14.79 0.44 11.24
CA LEU A 158 15.41 0.85 12.50
C LEU A 158 14.44 1.60 13.40
N ILE A 159 13.63 2.51 12.84
CA ILE A 159 12.59 3.22 13.59
C ILE A 159 11.58 2.23 14.17
N THR A 160 11.09 1.30 13.36
CA THR A 160 10.11 0.29 13.77
C THR A 160 10.65 -0.60 14.88
N LEU A 161 11.90 -1.05 14.79
CA LEU A 161 12.57 -1.86 15.81
C LEU A 161 12.69 -1.07 17.12
N HIS A 162 13.14 0.17 17.06
CA HIS A 162 13.29 1.02 18.24
C HIS A 162 11.95 1.31 18.93
N GLN A 163 10.89 1.53 18.16
CA GLN A 163 9.54 1.72 18.72
C GLN A 163 9.04 0.47 19.46
N ARG A 164 9.30 -0.73 18.92
CA ARG A 164 8.93 -2.01 19.58
C ARG A 164 9.66 -2.22 20.90
N GLU A 165 10.93 -1.84 20.98
CA GLU A 165 11.71 -1.94 22.24
C GLU A 165 11.13 -1.05 23.34
N HIS A 166 10.61 0.15 23.01
CA HIS A 166 10.01 1.05 23.98
C HIS A 166 8.60 0.66 24.48
N ILE A 167 7.90 -0.24 23.77
CA ILE A 167 6.58 -0.74 24.19
C ILE A 167 6.72 -1.89 25.22
N LEU A 168 7.89 -2.49 25.34
CA LEU A 168 8.16 -3.61 26.23
C LEU A 168 8.63 -3.19 27.65
N TYR A 169 8.72 -1.89 27.92
CA TYR A 169 9.02 -1.27 29.24
C TYR A 169 7.89 -0.36 29.67
#